data_1ac5dcbce811abd577ac9eae85f05f7d
#
_entry.id   1ac5dcbce811abd577ac9eae85f05f7d
#
_cell.length_a   1.000
_cell.length_b   1.000
_cell.length_c   1.000
_cell.angle_alpha   90.00
_cell.angle_beta   90.00
_cell.angle_gamma   90.00
#
_symmetry.space_group_name_H-M   'P 1'
#
loop_
_entity.id
_entity.type
_entity.pdbx_description
1 polymer ?
#
loop_
_entity_poly.entity_id
_entity_poly.type
_entity_poly.pdbx_seq_one_letter_code
_entity_poly.pdbx_strand_id
1 'polypeptide(L)'
;MKKKLGLTRWLKNMKIIDANIILRYLLDDHQEYFKKAKIIIENNNVLLLNEVIAEVVYVLEKVYKISRSDIKNGLFAFFSNESVFLEKEEIVHKALALFSIKRLDFVDCLLYAYSLETEYVVFTFDKKLQKTIENRLN
;
A
#
# COMPACT_ATOMS: atom_id res chain seq x y z
N MET A 1 5.89 6.15 -17.64
CA MET A 1 5.55 7.20 -16.69
C MET A 1 4.13 7.70 -16.86
N LYS A 2 3.22 6.73 -16.92
CA LYS A 2 1.78 6.99 -17.08
C LYS A 2 1.23 7.98 -16.05
N LYS A 3 1.78 7.96 -14.83
CA LYS A 3 1.23 8.72 -13.69
C LYS A 3 1.70 10.18 -13.65
N LYS A 4 2.58 10.58 -14.56
CA LYS A 4 3.05 11.97 -14.61
C LYS A 4 2.42 12.77 -15.74
N LEU A 5 2.01 12.11 -16.80
CA LEU A 5 1.42 12.78 -17.96
C LEU A 5 -0.08 12.97 -17.74
N GLY A 6 -0.53 14.20 -17.90
CA GLY A 6 -1.94 14.53 -17.79
C GLY A 6 -2.51 14.28 -16.39
N LEU A 7 -1.72 14.57 -15.35
CA LEU A 7 -2.11 14.29 -13.96
C LEU A 7 -3.48 14.84 -13.61
N THR A 8 -3.76 16.09 -13.98
CA THR A 8 -5.06 16.72 -13.70
C THR A 8 -6.20 15.97 -14.36
N ARG A 9 -5.99 15.51 -15.59
CA ARG A 9 -6.97 14.75 -16.33
C ARG A 9 -7.24 13.39 -15.67
N TRP A 10 -6.18 12.70 -15.25
CA TRP A 10 -6.31 11.42 -14.57
C TRP A 10 -7.07 11.56 -13.25
N LEU A 11 -6.75 12.60 -12.45
CA LEU A 11 -7.37 12.83 -11.16
C LEU A 11 -8.89 13.04 -11.26
N LYS A 12 -9.38 13.63 -12.34
CA LYS A 12 -10.81 13.88 -12.53
C LYS A 12 -11.64 12.63 -12.62
N ASN A 13 -11.03 11.52 -13.09
CA ASN A 13 -11.74 10.27 -13.34
C ASN A 13 -11.36 9.16 -12.36
N MET A 14 -10.68 9.52 -11.28
CA MET A 14 -10.27 8.53 -10.28
C MET A 14 -11.45 7.99 -9.51
N LYS A 15 -11.42 6.68 -9.28
CA LYS A 15 -12.39 5.97 -8.45
C LYS A 15 -11.66 5.45 -7.22
N ILE A 16 -12.25 5.63 -6.07
CA ILE A 16 -11.72 5.07 -4.83
C ILE A 16 -12.34 3.70 -4.64
N ILE A 17 -11.53 2.72 -4.27
CA ILE A 17 -11.99 1.37 -3.94
C ILE A 17 -11.59 1.06 -2.51
N ASP A 18 -12.39 0.23 -1.85
CA ASP A 18 -12.09 -0.16 -0.47
C ASP A 18 -11.21 -1.42 -0.42
N ALA A 19 -10.84 -1.80 0.79
CA ALA A 19 -9.97 -2.94 1.02
C ALA A 19 -10.57 -4.24 0.49
N ASN A 20 -11.89 -4.41 0.61
CA ASN A 20 -12.52 -5.65 0.20
C ASN A 20 -12.44 -5.89 -1.31
N ILE A 21 -12.56 -4.83 -2.11
CA ILE A 21 -12.37 -4.94 -3.56
C ILE A 21 -10.96 -5.44 -3.87
N ILE A 22 -9.98 -4.87 -3.22
CA ILE A 22 -8.56 -5.27 -3.41
C ILE A 22 -8.34 -6.71 -2.97
N LEU A 23 -8.86 -7.06 -1.80
CA LEU A 23 -8.69 -8.41 -1.24
C LEU A 23 -9.32 -9.47 -2.13
N ARG A 24 -10.52 -9.23 -2.64
CA ARG A 24 -11.16 -10.20 -3.54
C ARG A 24 -10.35 -10.39 -4.82
N TYR A 25 -9.74 -9.33 -5.32
CA TYR A 25 -8.90 -9.40 -6.51
C TYR A 25 -7.59 -10.15 -6.24
N LEU A 26 -6.93 -9.85 -5.12
CA LEU A 26 -5.63 -10.45 -4.80
C LEU A 26 -5.74 -11.91 -4.38
N LEU A 27 -6.75 -12.26 -3.60
CA LEU A 27 -6.87 -13.60 -3.02
C LEU A 27 -7.44 -14.62 -4.01
N ASP A 28 -8.30 -14.17 -4.91
CA ASP A 28 -8.93 -15.01 -5.93
C ASP A 28 -9.55 -16.29 -5.30
N ASP A 29 -10.13 -16.13 -4.11
CA ASP A 29 -10.71 -17.24 -3.36
C ASP A 29 -12.24 -17.35 -3.53
N HIS A 30 -12.85 -16.45 -4.26
CA HIS A 30 -14.30 -16.41 -4.50
C HIS A 30 -14.55 -15.90 -5.92
N GLN A 31 -14.86 -16.82 -6.83
CA GLN A 31 -14.91 -16.52 -8.27
C GLN A 31 -15.84 -15.36 -8.64
N GLU A 32 -17.03 -15.30 -8.07
CA GLU A 32 -17.98 -14.25 -8.38
C GLU A 32 -17.45 -12.87 -7.99
N TYR A 33 -16.94 -12.74 -6.77
CA TYR A 33 -16.40 -11.48 -6.29
C TYR A 33 -15.08 -11.12 -6.96
N PHE A 34 -14.27 -12.12 -7.30
CA PHE A 34 -13.05 -11.89 -8.06
C PHE A 34 -13.37 -11.24 -9.41
N LYS A 35 -14.36 -11.80 -10.14
CA LYS A 35 -14.75 -11.26 -11.44
C LYS A 35 -15.26 -9.84 -11.34
N LYS A 36 -16.06 -9.54 -10.31
CA LYS A 36 -16.58 -8.19 -10.09
C LYS A 36 -15.45 -7.21 -9.77
N ALA A 37 -14.53 -7.60 -8.89
CA ALA A 37 -13.39 -6.78 -8.55
C ALA A 37 -12.50 -6.52 -9.76
N LYS A 38 -12.25 -7.55 -10.55
CA LYS A 38 -11.45 -7.46 -11.77
C LYS A 38 -12.04 -6.45 -12.76
N ILE A 39 -13.35 -6.52 -12.98
CA ILE A 39 -14.02 -5.57 -13.87
C ILE A 39 -13.88 -4.14 -13.37
N ILE A 40 -14.07 -3.92 -12.06
CA ILE A 40 -13.93 -2.59 -11.46
C ILE A 40 -12.52 -2.05 -11.66
N ILE A 41 -11.53 -2.86 -11.33
CA ILE A 41 -10.12 -2.43 -11.35
C ILE A 41 -9.62 -2.23 -12.77
N GLU A 42 -9.98 -3.12 -13.70
CA GLU A 42 -9.46 -3.05 -15.06
C GLU A 42 -10.18 -2.05 -15.95
N ASN A 43 -11.40 -1.65 -15.58
CA ASN A 43 -12.19 -0.70 -16.39
C ASN A 43 -12.26 0.70 -15.80
N ASN A 44 -11.54 0.98 -14.72
CA ASN A 44 -11.52 2.30 -14.10
C ASN A 44 -10.09 2.65 -13.69
N ASN A 45 -9.81 3.94 -13.57
CA ASN A 45 -8.60 4.39 -12.90
C ASN A 45 -8.91 4.42 -11.41
N VAL A 46 -8.25 3.55 -10.66
CA VAL A 46 -8.53 3.39 -9.23
C VAL A 46 -7.41 4.00 -8.40
N LEU A 47 -7.81 4.78 -7.40
CA LEU A 47 -6.88 5.40 -6.48
C LEU A 47 -6.92 4.63 -5.16
N LEU A 48 -5.75 4.18 -4.73
CA LEU A 48 -5.59 3.47 -3.47
C LEU A 48 -5.11 4.44 -2.41
N LEU A 49 -5.97 4.67 -1.41
CA LEU A 49 -5.61 5.52 -0.28
C LEU A 49 -4.71 4.76 0.69
N ASN A 50 -3.81 5.47 1.37
CA ASN A 50 -2.89 4.84 2.32
C ASN A 50 -3.63 4.03 3.38
N GLU A 51 -4.73 4.56 3.92
CA GLU A 51 -5.51 3.86 4.94
C GLU A 51 -6.13 2.57 4.42
N VAL A 52 -6.50 2.53 3.15
CA VAL A 52 -7.04 1.31 2.52
C VAL A 52 -5.93 0.27 2.35
N ILE A 53 -4.76 0.70 1.92
CA ILE A 53 -3.61 -0.20 1.78
C ILE A 53 -3.23 -0.79 3.14
N ALA A 54 -3.24 0.04 4.19
CA ALA A 54 -2.93 -0.43 5.54
C ALA A 54 -3.91 -1.53 5.99
N GLU A 55 -5.19 -1.37 5.69
CA GLU A 55 -6.19 -2.39 6.00
C GLU A 55 -5.94 -3.69 5.22
N VAL A 56 -5.64 -3.57 3.93
CA VAL A 56 -5.31 -4.74 3.10
C VAL A 56 -4.13 -5.51 3.68
N VAL A 57 -3.05 -4.79 4.01
CA VAL A 57 -1.85 -5.42 4.58
C VAL A 57 -2.18 -6.13 5.89
N TYR A 58 -2.94 -5.47 6.77
CA TYR A 58 -3.34 -6.06 8.04
C TYR A 58 -4.11 -7.36 7.85
N VAL A 59 -5.10 -7.36 6.95
CA VAL A 59 -5.94 -8.54 6.70
C VAL A 59 -5.11 -9.66 6.09
N LEU A 60 -4.27 -9.35 5.11
CA LEU A 60 -3.42 -10.37 4.48
C LEU A 60 -2.47 -11.02 5.50
N GLU A 61 -1.89 -10.23 6.38
CA GLU A 61 -0.96 -10.75 7.38
C GLU A 61 -1.66 -11.47 8.53
N LYS A 62 -2.65 -10.82 9.15
CA LYS A 62 -3.22 -11.29 10.41
C LYS A 62 -4.35 -12.29 10.23
N VAL A 63 -5.14 -12.15 9.18
CA VAL A 63 -6.28 -13.06 8.94
C VAL A 63 -5.85 -14.20 8.03
N TYR A 64 -5.20 -13.91 6.91
CA TYR A 64 -4.83 -14.94 5.94
C TYR A 64 -3.44 -15.52 6.17
N LYS A 65 -2.68 -14.99 7.12
CA LYS A 65 -1.36 -15.51 7.51
C LYS A 65 -0.37 -15.58 6.35
N ILE A 66 -0.45 -14.62 5.45
CA ILE A 66 0.47 -14.51 4.31
C ILE A 66 1.77 -13.87 4.80
N SER A 67 2.90 -14.37 4.34
CA SER A 67 4.20 -13.83 4.75
C SER A 67 4.37 -12.39 4.28
N ARG A 68 5.15 -11.62 5.03
CA ARG A 68 5.42 -10.23 4.68
C ARG A 68 6.07 -10.07 3.32
N SER A 69 6.97 -10.98 2.98
CA SER A 69 7.62 -10.98 1.67
C SER A 69 6.61 -11.19 0.55
N ASP A 70 5.68 -12.12 0.73
CA ASP A 70 4.64 -12.39 -0.26
C ASP A 70 3.66 -11.23 -0.37
N ILE A 71 3.32 -10.60 0.75
CA ILE A 71 2.47 -9.41 0.74
C ILE A 71 3.13 -8.29 -0.07
N LYS A 72 4.40 -8.02 0.21
CA LYS A 72 5.16 -7.00 -0.53
C LYS A 72 5.16 -7.31 -2.03
N ASN A 73 5.53 -8.52 -2.40
CA ASN A 73 5.63 -8.90 -3.81
C ASN A 73 4.28 -8.87 -4.51
N GLY A 74 3.24 -9.35 -3.85
CA GLY A 74 1.89 -9.34 -4.40
C GLY A 74 1.36 -7.93 -4.61
N LEU A 75 1.59 -7.04 -3.65
CA LEU A 75 1.14 -5.66 -3.77
C LEU A 75 1.95 -4.90 -4.82
N PHE A 76 3.26 -5.12 -4.91
CA PHE A 76 4.06 -4.50 -5.97
C PHE A 76 3.56 -4.92 -7.36
N ALA A 77 3.22 -6.20 -7.53
CA ALA A 77 2.65 -6.68 -8.78
C ALA A 77 1.30 -6.01 -9.07
N PHE A 78 0.46 -5.88 -8.05
CA PHE A 78 -0.83 -5.22 -8.18
C PHE A 78 -0.66 -3.74 -8.57
N PHE A 79 0.25 -3.03 -7.94
CA PHE A 79 0.51 -1.62 -8.23
C PHE A 79 1.05 -1.39 -9.65
N SER A 80 1.59 -2.42 -10.30
CA SER A 80 2.12 -2.30 -11.65
C SER A 80 1.04 -2.22 -12.73
N ASN A 81 -0.21 -2.50 -12.37
CA ASN A 81 -1.33 -2.35 -13.31
C ASN A 81 -1.49 -0.90 -13.74
N GLU A 82 -1.75 -0.69 -15.03
CA GLU A 82 -1.87 0.66 -15.60
C GLU A 82 -3.03 1.45 -14.99
N SER A 83 -4.05 0.77 -14.50
CA SER A 83 -5.25 1.40 -13.95
C SER A 83 -5.17 1.69 -12.45
N VAL A 84 -4.08 1.28 -11.79
CA VAL A 84 -3.92 1.40 -10.34
C VAL A 84 -2.99 2.56 -10.01
N PHE A 85 -3.45 3.45 -9.15
CA PHE A 85 -2.70 4.64 -8.72
C PHE A 85 -2.63 4.69 -7.21
N LEU A 86 -1.52 5.17 -6.69
CA LEU A 86 -1.29 5.31 -5.24
C LEU A 86 -1.32 6.78 -4.87
N GLU A 87 -1.89 7.07 -3.71
CA GLU A 87 -1.93 8.44 -3.17
C GLU A 87 -0.52 8.97 -2.89
N LYS A 88 0.31 8.12 -2.28
CA LYS A 88 1.70 8.45 -1.93
C LYS A 88 2.60 7.30 -2.37
N GLU A 89 2.93 7.27 -3.64
CA GLU A 89 3.62 6.12 -4.24
C GLU A 89 4.96 5.81 -3.57
N GLU A 90 5.81 6.81 -3.41
CA GLU A 90 7.15 6.61 -2.83
C GLU A 90 7.08 6.14 -1.38
N ILE A 91 6.13 6.68 -0.62
CA ILE A 91 5.94 6.31 0.78
C ILE A 91 5.49 4.87 0.90
N VAL A 92 4.49 4.48 0.11
CA VAL A 92 3.95 3.12 0.17
C VAL A 92 4.99 2.09 -0.27
N HIS A 93 5.72 2.36 -1.35
CA HIS A 93 6.77 1.46 -1.81
C HIS A 93 7.85 1.28 -0.75
N LYS A 94 8.31 2.38 -0.14
CA LYS A 94 9.30 2.32 0.93
C LYS A 94 8.75 1.56 2.13
N ALA A 95 7.51 1.84 2.52
CA ALA A 95 6.90 1.18 3.68
C ALA A 95 6.79 -0.33 3.47
N LEU A 96 6.41 -0.79 2.29
CA LEU A 96 6.32 -2.22 2.00
C LEU A 96 7.69 -2.90 1.99
N ALA A 97 8.71 -2.23 1.45
CA ALA A 97 10.06 -2.74 1.50
C ALA A 97 10.53 -2.90 2.95
N LEU A 98 10.28 -1.90 3.79
CA LEU A 98 10.62 -1.96 5.22
C LEU A 98 9.81 -3.05 5.94
N PHE A 99 8.53 -3.16 5.62
CA PHE A 99 7.64 -4.16 6.21
C PHE A 99 8.16 -5.59 6.01
N SER A 100 8.78 -5.86 4.88
CA SER A 100 9.30 -7.20 4.58
C SER A 100 10.57 -7.53 5.36
N ILE A 101 11.29 -6.54 5.90
CA ILE A 101 12.59 -6.76 6.57
C ILE A 101 12.62 -6.29 8.02
N LYS A 102 11.72 -5.43 8.45
CA LYS A 102 11.66 -4.93 9.82
C LYS A 102 10.53 -5.59 10.59
N ARG A 103 10.67 -5.67 11.91
CA ARG A 103 9.61 -6.22 12.77
C ARG A 103 8.72 -5.09 13.29
N LEU A 104 8.20 -4.31 12.36
CA LEU A 104 7.28 -3.20 12.65
C LEU A 104 5.96 -3.48 11.94
N ASP A 105 4.86 -3.03 12.53
CA ASP A 105 3.57 -3.07 11.86
C ASP A 105 3.60 -2.13 10.66
N PHE A 106 2.71 -2.37 9.69
CA PHE A 106 2.75 -1.60 8.44
C PHE A 106 2.56 -0.11 8.65
N VAL A 107 1.66 0.30 9.57
CA VAL A 107 1.47 1.72 9.87
C VAL A 107 2.76 2.35 10.40
N ASP A 108 3.49 1.63 11.23
CA ASP A 108 4.80 2.10 11.72
C ASP A 108 5.82 2.19 10.59
N CYS A 109 5.75 1.26 9.64
CA CYS A 109 6.58 1.33 8.44
C CYS A 109 6.24 2.55 7.59
N LEU A 110 4.94 2.90 7.49
CA LEU A 110 4.52 4.13 6.81
C LEU A 110 5.11 5.36 7.51
N LEU A 111 5.01 5.42 8.84
CA LEU A 111 5.55 6.55 9.59
C LEU A 111 7.06 6.67 9.41
N TYR A 112 7.75 5.54 9.45
CA TYR A 112 9.18 5.53 9.21
C TYR A 112 9.50 5.97 7.77
N ALA A 113 8.73 5.51 6.79
CA ALA A 113 8.90 5.93 5.40
C ALA A 113 8.73 7.45 5.26
N TYR A 114 7.72 8.02 5.93
CA TYR A 114 7.56 9.48 5.93
C TYR A 114 8.78 10.18 6.49
N SER A 115 9.37 9.64 7.55
CA SER A 115 10.57 10.24 8.15
C SER A 115 11.79 10.16 7.24
N LEU A 116 11.83 9.14 6.35
CA LEU A 116 12.94 8.96 5.42
C LEU A 116 12.78 9.77 4.14
N GLU A 117 11.57 9.85 3.63
CA GLU A 117 11.29 10.40 2.30
C GLU A 117 10.80 11.84 2.32
N THR A 118 10.52 12.40 3.50
CA THR A 118 10.04 13.77 3.65
C THR A 118 10.80 14.47 4.76
N GLU A 119 10.50 15.76 4.95
CA GLU A 119 11.05 16.53 6.06
C GLU A 119 10.17 16.42 7.32
N TYR A 120 9.13 15.61 7.28
CA TYR A 120 8.25 15.43 8.43
C TYR A 120 9.00 14.76 9.58
N VAL A 121 8.83 15.32 10.76
CA VAL A 121 9.36 14.74 12.00
C VAL A 121 8.26 13.89 12.62
N VAL A 122 8.58 12.64 12.94
CA VAL A 122 7.62 11.70 13.51
C VAL A 122 7.84 11.62 15.01
N PHE A 123 6.81 11.96 15.79
CA PHE A 123 6.80 11.79 17.25
C PHE A 123 6.02 10.52 17.58
N THR A 124 6.60 9.67 18.42
CA THR A 124 5.97 8.42 18.84
C THR A 124 6.45 8.04 20.23
N PHE A 125 5.59 7.38 21.00
CA PHE A 125 5.98 6.77 22.27
C PHE A 125 6.34 5.29 22.10
N ASP A 126 6.15 4.73 20.91
CA ASP A 126 6.55 3.35 20.64
C ASP A 126 8.06 3.25 20.60
N LYS A 127 8.62 2.48 21.54
CA LYS A 127 10.07 2.36 21.73
C LYS A 127 10.78 1.79 20.51
N LYS A 128 10.14 0.83 19.85
CA LYS A 128 10.72 0.16 18.71
C LYS A 128 10.80 1.09 17.50
N LEU A 129 9.73 1.84 17.26
CA LEU A 129 9.70 2.82 16.19
C LEU A 129 10.68 3.96 16.46
N GLN A 130 10.72 4.47 17.69
CA GLN A 130 11.69 5.50 18.08
C GLN A 130 13.12 5.07 17.75
N LYS A 131 13.48 3.85 18.16
CA LYS A 131 14.81 3.31 17.96
C LYS A 131 15.14 3.18 16.48
N THR A 132 14.17 2.72 15.69
CA THR A 132 14.34 2.56 14.25
C THR A 132 14.61 3.91 13.60
N ILE A 133 13.84 4.93 13.95
CA ILE A 133 14.01 6.28 13.41
C ILE A 133 15.36 6.86 13.82
N GLU A 134 15.75 6.72 15.09
CA GLU A 134 17.02 7.22 15.59
C GLU A 134 18.22 6.56 14.93
N ASN A 135 18.16 5.25 14.72
CA ASN A 135 19.28 4.49 14.16
C ASN A 135 19.63 4.90 12.72
N ARG A 136 18.69 5.47 11.99
CA ARG A 136 18.97 5.94 10.62
C ARG A 136 19.96 7.11 10.59
N LEU A 137 20.05 7.84 11.71
CA LEU A 137 20.92 9.01 11.81
C LEU A 137 22.38 8.63 12.11
N ASN A 138 22.60 7.39 12.44
CA ASN A 138 23.92 6.83 12.69
C ASN A 138 24.38 6.01 11.49
#